data_4f214e365e7fbeb807097de1465d2c57
#
_entry.id   4f214e365e7fbeb807097de1465d2c57
#
_cell.length_a   1.000
_cell.length_b   1.000
_cell.length_c   1.000
_cell.angle_alpha   90.00
_cell.angle_beta   90.00
_cell.angle_gamma   90.00
#
_symmetry.space_group_name_H-M   'P 1'
#
loop_
_entity.id
_entity.type
_entity.pdbx_description
1 polymer ?
#
loop_
_entity_poly.entity_id
_entity_poly.type
_entity_poly.pdbx_seq_one_letter_code
_entity_poly.pdbx_strand_id
1 'polypeptide(L)'
;MAWLNFLDLRSLPVKEAEAVILPIPYEATTSYGAGTRGGPEAILAASRQVELWDEDYDWDPSAAIRLATAAPITPEVSGPAAMVEKIKRVVMPWISQGKLICALGGEHTITVALLQAMQTRYPDLTVVALDAHADMRESYEGSKLSHACVMRRAYELGRPLTLLGVRSYSQDEYQLLRVAPRLKLFKAKELHTPEGWQAALTHLQSISGPVYLSIDLDVLDPGIMPAVGTPEPGGLSYGQVLTIMETMAKRGPIIGLDLVELAPIPGQQGSEFMAARLIYKALGYIYHSRWK
;
A
#
# COMPACT_ATOMS: atom_id res chain seq x y z
N MET A 1 -23.76 12.53 -3.79
CA MET A 1 -23.54 11.39 -4.70
C MET A 1 -23.21 10.17 -3.85
N ALA A 2 -23.78 9.01 -4.18
CA ALA A 2 -23.37 7.74 -3.54
C ALA A 2 -22.03 7.32 -4.17
N TRP A 3 -21.05 6.99 -3.35
CA TRP A 3 -19.79 6.39 -3.81
C TRP A 3 -19.93 4.86 -3.91
N LEU A 4 -19.04 4.24 -4.70
CA LEU A 4 -18.99 2.81 -4.86
C LEU A 4 -18.51 2.14 -3.57
N ASN A 5 -19.08 0.99 -3.23
CA ASN A 5 -18.59 0.13 -2.16
C ASN A 5 -17.65 -0.93 -2.72
N PHE A 6 -16.61 -1.26 -1.97
CA PHE A 6 -15.73 -2.37 -2.33
C PHE A 6 -16.53 -3.68 -2.38
N LEU A 7 -16.36 -4.48 -3.43
CA LEU A 7 -17.07 -5.72 -3.73
C LEU A 7 -18.60 -5.56 -3.93
N ASP A 8 -19.09 -4.36 -4.08
CA ASP A 8 -20.55 -4.05 -4.14
C ASP A 8 -21.34 -4.55 -2.91
N LEU A 9 -20.64 -4.81 -1.81
CA LEU A 9 -21.26 -5.28 -0.58
C LEU A 9 -22.10 -4.19 0.08
N ARG A 10 -23.13 -4.59 0.84
CA ARG A 10 -23.85 -3.65 1.68
C ARG A 10 -22.89 -2.98 2.65
N SER A 11 -22.70 -1.67 2.50
CA SER A 11 -21.80 -0.92 3.37
C SER A 11 -22.30 -0.92 4.82
N LEU A 12 -21.40 -1.29 5.72
CA LEU A 12 -21.61 -1.08 7.16
C LEU A 12 -21.21 0.37 7.51
N PRO A 13 -21.84 0.97 8.53
CA PRO A 13 -21.27 2.17 9.12
C PRO A 13 -19.85 1.92 9.62
N VAL A 14 -18.92 2.86 9.38
CA VAL A 14 -17.51 2.71 9.79
C VAL A 14 -17.37 2.38 11.29
N LYS A 15 -18.25 2.90 12.14
CA LYS A 15 -18.25 2.59 13.59
C LYS A 15 -18.44 1.10 13.90
N GLU A 16 -19.12 0.36 13.05
CA GLU A 16 -19.44 -1.07 13.21
C GLU A 16 -18.42 -1.99 12.53
N ALA A 17 -17.61 -1.44 11.64
CA ALA A 17 -16.61 -2.17 10.88
C ALA A 17 -15.34 -2.42 11.71
N GLU A 18 -14.65 -3.50 11.38
CA GLU A 18 -13.30 -3.84 11.86
C GLU A 18 -12.23 -3.52 10.84
N ALA A 19 -12.60 -3.51 9.55
CA ALA A 19 -11.77 -3.04 8.45
C ALA A 19 -12.46 -1.93 7.67
N VAL A 20 -11.69 -0.95 7.22
CA VAL A 20 -12.19 0.22 6.48
C VAL A 20 -11.40 0.37 5.19
N ILE A 21 -12.09 0.24 4.05
CA ILE A 21 -11.58 0.68 2.75
C ILE A 21 -11.72 2.20 2.69
N LEU A 22 -10.62 2.88 2.50
CA LEU A 22 -10.57 4.35 2.48
C LEU A 22 -10.04 4.86 1.14
N PRO A 23 -10.90 5.35 0.25
CA PRO A 23 -10.47 5.97 -1.00
C PRO A 23 -9.85 7.35 -0.75
N ILE A 24 -8.63 7.58 -1.27
CA ILE A 24 -7.88 8.84 -1.13
C ILE A 24 -7.41 9.28 -2.53
N PRO A 25 -8.27 9.88 -3.35
CA PRO A 25 -7.97 10.25 -4.73
C PRO A 25 -7.09 11.52 -4.80
N TYR A 26 -5.92 11.48 -4.19
CA TYR A 26 -4.96 12.58 -4.15
C TYR A 26 -3.87 12.40 -5.18
N GLU A 27 -3.63 13.46 -5.96
CA GLU A 27 -2.58 13.54 -6.98
C GLU A 27 -2.19 15.00 -7.13
N ALA A 28 -0.97 15.32 -6.76
CA ALA A 28 -0.45 16.70 -6.79
C ALA A 28 1.06 16.78 -7.07
N THR A 29 1.81 15.69 -6.91
CA THR A 29 3.27 15.70 -7.04
C THR A 29 3.80 14.68 -8.06
N THR A 30 2.94 14.04 -8.83
CA THR A 30 3.32 13.09 -9.89
C THR A 30 4.20 13.73 -10.93
N SER A 31 5.27 13.04 -11.36
CA SER A 31 6.34 13.62 -12.22
C SER A 31 6.26 13.21 -13.69
N TYR A 32 5.59 12.10 -14.05
CA TYR A 32 5.55 11.60 -15.43
C TYR A 32 4.11 11.25 -15.87
N GLY A 33 3.63 10.05 -15.55
CA GLY A 33 2.29 9.62 -15.92
C GLY A 33 1.26 10.09 -14.89
N ALA A 34 0.40 11.04 -15.28
CA ALA A 34 -0.72 11.47 -14.43
C ALA A 34 -1.91 10.51 -14.54
N GLY A 35 -2.81 10.54 -13.54
CA GLY A 35 -4.04 9.74 -13.55
C GLY A 35 -4.29 8.95 -12.27
N THR A 36 -3.36 8.95 -11.34
CA THR A 36 -3.48 8.18 -10.07
C THR A 36 -4.69 8.61 -9.24
N ARG A 37 -5.15 9.85 -9.37
CA ARG A 37 -6.40 10.32 -8.78
C ARG A 37 -7.61 9.44 -9.14
N GLY A 38 -7.62 8.84 -10.32
CA GLY A 38 -8.67 7.92 -10.78
C GLY A 38 -8.57 6.52 -10.19
N GLY A 39 -7.42 6.16 -9.62
CA GLY A 39 -7.12 4.82 -9.11
C GLY A 39 -8.14 4.30 -8.10
N PRO A 40 -8.46 5.03 -7.03
CA PRO A 40 -9.39 4.55 -6.01
C PRO A 40 -10.78 4.19 -6.56
N GLU A 41 -11.35 5.03 -7.42
CA GLU A 41 -12.65 4.78 -8.03
C GLU A 41 -12.61 3.58 -8.97
N ALA A 42 -11.54 3.46 -9.78
CA ALA A 42 -11.35 2.35 -10.70
C ALA A 42 -11.20 1.01 -9.96
N ILE A 43 -10.47 0.98 -8.85
CA ILE A 43 -10.36 -0.21 -7.99
C ILE A 43 -11.72 -0.60 -7.42
N LEU A 44 -12.48 0.35 -6.89
CA LEU A 44 -13.82 0.09 -6.36
C LEU A 44 -14.77 -0.43 -7.45
N ALA A 45 -14.72 0.13 -8.65
CA ALA A 45 -15.52 -0.34 -9.78
C ALA A 45 -15.15 -1.77 -10.18
N ALA A 46 -13.85 -2.06 -10.31
CA ALA A 46 -13.35 -3.39 -10.67
C ALA A 46 -13.63 -4.43 -9.58
N SER A 47 -13.62 -4.04 -8.32
CA SER A 47 -13.85 -4.96 -7.18
C SER A 47 -15.19 -5.67 -7.24
N ARG A 48 -16.19 -5.09 -7.90
CA ARG A 48 -17.53 -5.66 -8.09
C ARG A 48 -17.52 -6.96 -8.93
N GLN A 49 -16.43 -7.21 -9.65
CA GLN A 49 -16.26 -8.39 -10.51
C GLN A 49 -15.31 -9.43 -9.89
N VAL A 50 -14.80 -9.18 -8.68
CA VAL A 50 -13.94 -10.13 -7.97
C VAL A 50 -14.79 -11.27 -7.42
N GLU A 51 -14.37 -12.52 -7.71
CA GLU A 51 -14.97 -13.71 -7.11
C GLU A 51 -14.66 -13.75 -5.61
N LEU A 52 -15.70 -14.04 -4.81
CA LEU A 52 -15.63 -13.92 -3.35
C LEU A 52 -15.04 -15.16 -2.67
N TRP A 53 -14.95 -16.29 -3.38
CA TRP A 53 -14.30 -17.49 -2.84
C TRP A 53 -12.78 -17.36 -2.95
N ASP A 54 -12.08 -17.50 -1.82
CA ASP A 54 -10.62 -17.50 -1.78
C ASP A 54 -10.10 -18.93 -1.83
N GLU A 55 -9.43 -19.27 -2.93
CA GLU A 55 -8.90 -20.61 -3.21
C GLU A 55 -7.67 -21.00 -2.38
N ASP A 56 -6.98 -20.03 -1.76
CA ASP A 56 -5.79 -20.32 -0.96
C ASP A 56 -6.16 -20.93 0.40
N TYR A 57 -7.35 -20.59 0.92
CA TYR A 57 -7.80 -20.99 2.24
C TYR A 57 -9.19 -21.62 2.27
N ASP A 58 -9.81 -21.84 1.10
CA ASP A 58 -11.13 -22.43 0.96
C ASP A 58 -12.21 -21.72 1.81
N TRP A 59 -12.29 -20.39 1.69
CA TRP A 59 -13.27 -19.59 2.45
C TRP A 59 -13.73 -18.33 1.68
N ASP A 60 -14.75 -17.66 2.24
CA ASP A 60 -15.23 -16.37 1.76
C ASP A 60 -14.90 -15.27 2.78
N PRO A 61 -13.81 -14.50 2.58
CA PRO A 61 -13.44 -13.36 3.42
C PRO A 61 -14.56 -12.33 3.57
N SER A 62 -15.34 -12.10 2.51
CA SER A 62 -16.37 -11.07 2.49
C SER A 62 -17.54 -11.36 3.43
N ALA A 63 -17.82 -12.64 3.67
CA ALA A 63 -18.85 -13.08 4.63
C ALA A 63 -18.36 -13.01 6.08
N ALA A 64 -17.05 -13.05 6.29
CA ALA A 64 -16.43 -13.13 7.60
C ALA A 64 -16.00 -11.76 8.16
N ILE A 65 -15.58 -10.83 7.30
CA ILE A 65 -14.99 -9.55 7.70
C ILE A 65 -16.07 -8.47 7.75
N ARG A 66 -16.21 -7.80 8.89
CA ARG A 66 -17.05 -6.59 8.98
C ARG A 66 -16.37 -5.42 8.29
N LEU A 67 -16.60 -5.30 6.99
CA LEU A 67 -15.96 -4.35 6.10
C LEU A 67 -16.86 -3.13 5.88
N ALA A 68 -16.28 -1.94 5.93
CA ALA A 68 -16.91 -0.70 5.47
C ALA A 68 -16.09 -0.04 4.36
N THR A 69 -16.75 0.58 3.40
CA THR A 69 -16.12 1.53 2.48
C THR A 69 -16.48 2.93 2.94
N ALA A 70 -15.48 3.70 3.35
CA ALA A 70 -15.66 5.08 3.79
C ALA A 70 -15.88 6.02 2.60
N ALA A 71 -16.45 7.20 2.86
CA ALA A 71 -16.50 8.27 1.87
C ALA A 71 -15.09 8.64 1.42
N PRO A 72 -14.87 8.88 0.11
CA PRO A 72 -13.58 9.35 -0.39
C PRO A 72 -13.14 10.65 0.29
N ILE A 73 -11.86 10.73 0.68
CA ILE A 73 -11.30 11.98 1.18
C ILE A 73 -11.15 12.95 0.01
N THR A 74 -11.91 14.05 0.05
CA THR A 74 -11.78 15.10 -0.97
C THR A 74 -10.36 15.66 -0.98
N PRO A 75 -9.66 15.72 -2.12
CA PRO A 75 -8.33 16.29 -2.24
C PRO A 75 -8.22 17.70 -1.66
N GLU A 76 -7.08 17.99 -1.04
CA GLU A 76 -6.78 19.32 -0.51
C GLU A 76 -5.85 20.05 -1.49
N VAL A 77 -6.33 21.18 -2.01
CA VAL A 77 -5.63 21.93 -3.06
C VAL A 77 -4.51 22.82 -2.54
N SER A 78 -4.44 23.01 -1.21
CA SER A 78 -3.37 23.83 -0.58
C SER A 78 -2.01 23.13 -0.54
N GLY A 79 -1.93 21.92 -1.08
CA GLY A 79 -0.70 21.15 -1.24
C GLY A 79 -0.54 19.95 -0.29
N PRO A 80 0.59 19.21 -0.44
CA PRO A 80 0.78 17.91 0.24
C PRO A 80 0.69 18.00 1.76
N ALA A 81 1.23 19.05 2.39
CA ALA A 81 1.20 19.20 3.85
C ALA A 81 -0.23 19.30 4.39
N ALA A 82 -1.09 20.07 3.72
CA ALA A 82 -2.49 20.21 4.13
C ALA A 82 -3.26 18.90 3.91
N MET A 83 -2.95 18.17 2.83
CA MET A 83 -3.54 16.85 2.58
C MET A 83 -3.15 15.82 3.62
N VAL A 84 -1.86 15.77 3.99
CA VAL A 84 -1.35 14.89 5.07
C VAL A 84 -2.12 15.15 6.37
N GLU A 85 -2.27 16.41 6.79
CA GLU A 85 -3.00 16.73 8.01
C GLU A 85 -4.51 16.41 7.91
N LYS A 86 -5.10 16.54 6.73
CA LYS A 86 -6.49 16.17 6.49
C LYS A 86 -6.73 14.66 6.62
N ILE A 87 -5.88 13.85 5.99
CA ILE A 87 -5.95 12.39 6.09
C ILE A 87 -5.79 11.96 7.55
N LYS A 88 -4.79 12.46 8.26
CA LYS A 88 -4.56 12.15 9.68
C LYS A 88 -5.81 12.39 10.54
N ARG A 89 -6.44 13.56 10.39
CA ARG A 89 -7.67 13.88 11.14
C ARG A 89 -8.80 12.88 10.89
N VAL A 90 -8.93 12.37 9.67
CA VAL A 90 -9.96 11.39 9.32
C VAL A 90 -9.67 10.02 9.92
N VAL A 91 -8.42 9.54 9.85
CA VAL A 91 -8.07 8.17 10.22
C VAL A 91 -7.79 7.98 11.71
N MET A 92 -7.33 9.01 12.43
CA MET A 92 -6.97 8.88 13.84
C MET A 92 -8.07 8.29 14.74
N PRO A 93 -9.35 8.70 14.62
CA PRO A 93 -10.43 8.09 15.41
C PRO A 93 -10.62 6.59 15.15
N TRP A 94 -10.35 6.14 13.93
CA TRP A 94 -10.48 4.73 13.56
C TRP A 94 -9.28 3.92 14.04
N ILE A 95 -8.08 4.49 13.90
CA ILE A 95 -6.84 3.89 14.40
C ILE A 95 -6.91 3.75 15.93
N SER A 96 -7.40 4.74 16.67
CA SER A 96 -7.56 4.65 18.12
C SER A 96 -8.50 3.52 18.55
N GLN A 97 -9.47 3.15 17.72
CA GLN A 97 -10.38 2.01 17.92
C GLN A 97 -9.76 0.67 17.48
N GLY A 98 -8.54 0.65 16.91
CA GLY A 98 -7.87 -0.56 16.44
C GLY A 98 -8.41 -1.10 15.11
N LYS A 99 -9.10 -0.28 14.31
CA LYS A 99 -9.58 -0.69 12.99
C LYS A 99 -8.42 -0.87 12.02
N LEU A 100 -8.51 -1.87 11.17
CA LEU A 100 -7.62 -2.02 10.02
C LEU A 100 -7.98 -0.96 8.97
N ILE A 101 -7.04 -0.11 8.61
CA ILE A 101 -7.22 0.84 7.52
C ILE A 101 -6.57 0.25 6.26
N CYS A 102 -7.37 0.09 5.22
CA CYS A 102 -6.94 -0.28 3.88
C CYS A 102 -7.18 0.93 2.96
N ALA A 103 -6.15 1.73 2.73
CA ALA A 103 -6.26 2.92 1.90
C ALA A 103 -6.08 2.57 0.42
N LEU A 104 -6.99 3.05 -0.41
CA LEU A 104 -6.84 3.05 -1.86
C LEU A 104 -6.35 4.43 -2.27
N GLY A 105 -5.09 4.54 -2.64
CA GLY A 105 -4.45 5.81 -2.91
C GLY A 105 -4.59 6.30 -4.34
N GLY A 106 -4.31 7.57 -4.49
CA GLY A 106 -3.76 8.17 -5.67
C GLY A 106 -2.24 8.01 -5.64
N GLU A 107 -1.51 9.13 -5.58
CA GLU A 107 -0.05 9.09 -5.46
C GLU A 107 0.42 8.60 -4.08
N HIS A 108 1.66 8.11 -4.00
CA HIS A 108 2.26 7.50 -2.81
C HIS A 108 2.37 8.46 -1.59
N THR A 109 2.32 9.77 -1.76
CA THR A 109 2.35 10.78 -0.69
C THR A 109 1.37 10.51 0.46
N ILE A 110 0.22 9.87 0.18
CA ILE A 110 -0.81 9.58 1.20
C ILE A 110 -0.30 8.73 2.35
N THR A 111 0.67 7.85 2.07
CA THR A 111 1.27 6.92 3.03
C THR A 111 1.94 7.65 4.19
N VAL A 112 2.51 8.83 3.95
CA VAL A 112 3.11 9.66 5.01
C VAL A 112 2.10 9.98 6.10
N ALA A 113 0.87 10.36 5.72
CA ALA A 113 -0.20 10.68 6.65
C ALA A 113 -0.63 9.46 7.48
N LEU A 114 -0.76 8.32 6.82
CA LEU A 114 -1.18 7.06 7.45
C LEU A 114 -0.13 6.59 8.47
N LEU A 115 1.15 6.63 8.11
CA LEU A 115 2.25 6.27 9.01
C LEU A 115 2.34 7.21 10.21
N GLN A 116 2.22 8.54 10.01
CA GLN A 116 2.19 9.51 11.10
C GLN A 116 1.01 9.29 12.05
N ALA A 117 -0.14 8.88 11.54
CA ALA A 117 -1.29 8.55 12.36
C ALA A 117 -1.10 7.21 13.10
N MET A 118 -0.63 6.17 12.40
CA MET A 118 -0.42 4.82 12.95
C MET A 118 0.58 4.80 14.10
N GLN A 119 1.69 5.55 14.01
CA GLN A 119 2.71 5.57 15.05
C GLN A 119 2.19 6.09 16.41
N THR A 120 1.08 6.82 16.45
CA THR A 120 0.51 7.32 17.73
C THR A 120 -0.03 6.19 18.59
N ARG A 121 -0.51 5.10 17.97
CA ARG A 121 -1.01 3.91 18.65
C ARG A 121 0.02 2.78 18.66
N TYR A 122 0.86 2.69 17.61
CA TYR A 122 1.83 1.62 17.40
C TYR A 122 3.25 2.20 17.33
N PRO A 123 3.83 2.57 18.47
CA PRO A 123 5.14 3.23 18.51
C PRO A 123 6.30 2.33 18.09
N ASP A 124 6.09 1.03 17.99
CA ASP A 124 7.05 0.00 17.60
C ASP A 124 6.77 -0.60 16.21
N LEU A 125 5.88 0.03 15.42
CA LEU A 125 5.54 -0.46 14.09
C LEU A 125 6.77 -0.56 13.17
N THR A 126 6.80 -1.60 12.32
CA THR A 126 7.72 -1.74 11.19
C THR A 126 6.99 -1.37 9.91
N VAL A 127 7.66 -0.65 9.01
CA VAL A 127 7.14 -0.35 7.67
C VAL A 127 7.73 -1.33 6.68
N VAL A 128 6.88 -1.98 5.90
CA VAL A 128 7.26 -2.84 4.77
C VAL A 128 6.66 -2.23 3.51
N ALA A 129 7.50 -1.86 2.55
CA ALA A 129 7.08 -1.27 1.30
C ALA A 129 7.52 -2.13 0.10
N LEU A 130 6.57 -2.37 -0.79
CA LEU A 130 6.77 -2.98 -2.10
C LEU A 130 6.70 -1.86 -3.14
N ASP A 131 7.78 -1.64 -3.90
CA ASP A 131 7.94 -0.46 -4.74
C ASP A 131 9.08 -0.66 -5.75
N ALA A 132 8.94 -0.15 -6.97
CA ALA A 132 10.04 -0.07 -7.92
C ALA A 132 11.06 1.00 -7.51
N HIS A 133 10.61 2.03 -6.83
CA HIS A 133 11.39 3.20 -6.44
C HIS A 133 11.82 3.11 -4.96
N ALA A 134 12.88 3.83 -4.61
CA ALA A 134 13.30 3.88 -3.21
C ALA A 134 12.51 4.90 -2.39
N ASP A 135 12.00 5.95 -3.01
CA ASP A 135 11.26 7.07 -2.41
C ASP A 135 11.96 7.70 -1.19
N MET A 136 13.31 7.69 -1.26
CA MET A 136 14.18 8.12 -0.17
C MET A 136 14.80 9.51 -0.41
N ARG A 137 14.26 10.28 -1.36
CA ARG A 137 14.73 11.65 -1.61
C ARG A 137 14.47 12.54 -0.40
N GLU A 138 15.38 13.47 -0.14
CA GLU A 138 15.18 14.50 0.90
C GLU A 138 14.07 15.48 0.51
N SER A 139 14.05 15.85 -0.77
CA SER A 139 13.00 16.64 -1.41
C SER A 139 12.96 16.34 -2.91
N TYR A 140 11.81 16.53 -3.52
CA TYR A 140 11.63 16.40 -4.95
C TYR A 140 10.70 17.49 -5.45
N GLU A 141 11.11 18.21 -6.52
CA GLU A 141 10.37 19.34 -7.10
C GLU A 141 9.92 20.38 -6.05
N GLY A 142 10.80 20.66 -5.09
CA GLY A 142 10.58 21.67 -4.05
C GLY A 142 9.75 21.18 -2.85
N SER A 143 9.28 19.94 -2.84
CA SER A 143 8.50 19.37 -1.73
C SER A 143 9.25 18.23 -1.02
N LYS A 144 9.24 18.26 0.31
CA LYS A 144 9.64 17.11 1.15
C LYS A 144 8.52 16.07 1.29
N LEU A 145 7.31 16.41 0.89
CA LEU A 145 6.12 15.56 0.92
C LEU A 145 5.66 15.22 -0.51
N SER A 146 6.62 14.98 -1.40
CA SER A 146 6.38 14.41 -2.72
C SER A 146 6.29 12.89 -2.65
N HIS A 147 5.64 12.26 -3.65
CA HIS A 147 5.61 10.81 -3.84
C HIS A 147 7.04 10.20 -3.75
N ALA A 148 8.05 10.84 -4.35
CA ALA A 148 9.45 10.37 -4.34
C ALA A 148 10.19 10.55 -2.98
N CYS A 149 9.49 10.97 -1.92
CA CYS A 149 10.06 11.23 -0.59
C CYS A 149 9.41 10.43 0.52
N VAL A 150 8.48 9.55 0.20
CA VAL A 150 7.59 8.88 1.17
C VAL A 150 8.37 7.99 2.13
N MET A 151 9.24 7.14 1.61
CA MET A 151 10.04 6.23 2.43
C MET A 151 11.13 6.96 3.21
N ARG A 152 11.59 8.12 2.72
CA ARG A 152 12.43 9.01 3.53
C ARG A 152 11.66 9.53 4.75
N ARG A 153 10.43 9.98 4.59
CA ARG A 153 9.58 10.42 5.70
C ARG A 153 9.27 9.26 6.65
N ALA A 154 9.00 8.06 6.13
CA ALA A 154 8.83 6.85 6.95
C ALA A 154 10.10 6.56 7.80
N TYR A 155 11.27 6.60 7.19
CA TYR A 155 12.54 6.38 7.89
C TYR A 155 12.81 7.40 9.00
N GLU A 156 12.46 8.67 8.77
CA GLU A 156 12.61 9.76 9.74
C GLU A 156 11.68 9.64 10.95
N LEU A 157 10.59 8.87 10.86
CA LEU A 157 9.78 8.49 12.02
C LEU A 157 10.55 7.57 13.01
N GLY A 158 11.77 7.15 12.66
CA GLY A 158 12.62 6.34 13.53
C GLY A 158 12.26 4.85 13.54
N ARG A 159 11.45 4.38 12.58
CA ARG A 159 10.96 3.00 12.52
C ARG A 159 11.85 2.11 11.64
N PRO A 160 11.88 0.77 11.90
CA PRO A 160 12.46 -0.16 10.95
C PRO A 160 11.71 -0.07 9.61
N LEU A 161 12.46 -0.09 8.51
CA LEU A 161 11.95 0.00 7.15
C LEU A 161 12.50 -1.15 6.31
N THR A 162 11.62 -1.87 5.63
CA THR A 162 12.00 -2.89 4.64
C THR A 162 11.44 -2.47 3.28
N LEU A 163 12.33 -2.36 2.29
CA LEU A 163 11.99 -2.06 0.90
C LEU A 163 12.20 -3.30 0.04
N LEU A 164 11.18 -3.67 -0.74
CA LEU A 164 11.21 -4.83 -1.64
C LEU A 164 10.86 -4.42 -3.07
N GLY A 165 11.63 -4.91 -4.04
CA GLY A 165 11.35 -4.67 -5.46
C GLY A 165 12.09 -3.48 -6.06
N VAL A 166 12.82 -2.72 -5.26
CA VAL A 166 13.48 -1.49 -5.70
C VAL A 166 14.48 -1.75 -6.82
N ARG A 167 14.37 -0.95 -7.88
CA ARG A 167 15.24 -1.02 -9.07
C ARG A 167 15.53 0.35 -9.71
N SER A 168 14.88 1.40 -9.18
CA SER A 168 15.06 2.78 -9.60
C SER A 168 15.32 3.69 -8.38
N TYR A 169 16.44 4.40 -8.37
CA TYR A 169 16.83 5.33 -7.31
C TYR A 169 17.98 6.25 -7.78
N SER A 170 18.06 7.44 -7.22
CA SER A 170 19.12 8.41 -7.49
C SER A 170 20.44 8.05 -6.78
N GLN A 171 21.52 8.75 -7.16
CA GLN A 171 22.82 8.58 -6.51
C GLN A 171 22.77 8.93 -5.00
N ASP A 172 22.05 9.97 -4.62
CA ASP A 172 21.94 10.40 -3.21
C ASP A 172 21.16 9.37 -2.39
N GLU A 173 20.09 8.82 -2.96
CA GLU A 173 19.35 7.72 -2.34
C GLU A 173 20.24 6.48 -2.18
N TYR A 174 21.04 6.13 -3.19
CA TYR A 174 21.98 5.02 -3.10
C TYR A 174 22.95 5.16 -1.94
N GLN A 175 23.50 6.37 -1.73
CA GLN A 175 24.40 6.62 -0.61
C GLN A 175 23.70 6.40 0.74
N LEU A 176 22.46 6.87 0.88
CA LEU A 176 21.68 6.68 2.09
C LEU A 176 21.31 5.21 2.32
N LEU A 177 20.84 4.52 1.28
CA LEU A 177 20.43 3.11 1.35
C LEU A 177 21.56 2.19 1.85
N ARG A 178 22.82 2.54 1.57
CA ARG A 178 23.99 1.76 2.02
C ARG A 178 24.32 1.90 3.49
N VAL A 179 23.96 3.01 4.12
CA VAL A 179 24.41 3.34 5.48
C VAL A 179 23.27 3.44 6.48
N ALA A 180 22.03 3.34 6.05
CA ALA A 180 20.84 3.48 6.88
C ALA A 180 20.66 2.26 7.81
N PRO A 181 20.93 2.35 9.13
CA PRO A 181 21.03 1.18 10.02
C PRO A 181 19.67 0.50 10.31
N ARG A 182 18.55 1.20 10.09
CA ARG A 182 17.21 0.67 10.30
C ARG A 182 16.50 0.29 9.00
N LEU A 183 17.23 0.27 7.87
CA LEU A 183 16.68 -0.03 6.56
C LEU A 183 17.22 -1.37 6.07
N LYS A 184 16.32 -2.23 5.61
CA LYS A 184 16.63 -3.45 4.87
C LYS A 184 16.11 -3.30 3.44
N LEU A 185 16.99 -3.49 2.47
CA LEU A 185 16.68 -3.40 1.04
C LEU A 185 16.81 -4.77 0.37
N PHE A 186 15.81 -5.15 -0.40
CA PHE A 186 15.83 -6.26 -1.34
C PHE A 186 15.51 -5.75 -2.73
N LYS A 187 16.52 -5.66 -3.58
CA LYS A 187 16.36 -5.18 -4.96
C LYS A 187 15.61 -6.19 -5.81
N ALA A 188 14.85 -5.73 -6.82
CA ALA A 188 14.12 -6.61 -7.72
C ALA A 188 15.00 -7.73 -8.29
N LYS A 189 16.21 -7.39 -8.79
CA LYS A 189 17.15 -8.38 -9.33
C LYS A 189 17.56 -9.49 -8.34
N GLU A 190 17.58 -9.18 -7.04
CA GLU A 190 17.88 -10.15 -5.98
C GLU A 190 16.68 -11.06 -5.76
N LEU A 191 15.47 -10.49 -5.78
CA LEU A 191 14.22 -11.24 -5.62
C LEU A 191 13.91 -12.18 -6.80
N HIS A 192 14.61 -12.03 -7.92
CA HIS A 192 14.52 -12.97 -9.04
C HIS A 192 15.49 -14.17 -8.92
N THR A 193 16.37 -14.18 -7.90
CA THR A 193 17.23 -15.33 -7.61
C THR A 193 16.64 -16.18 -6.47
N PRO A 194 16.81 -17.51 -6.49
CA PRO A 194 16.33 -18.36 -5.40
C PRO A 194 16.89 -17.95 -4.03
N GLU A 195 18.17 -17.62 -3.97
CA GLU A 195 18.86 -17.23 -2.73
C GLU A 195 18.35 -15.91 -2.18
N GLY A 196 18.22 -14.89 -3.04
CA GLY A 196 17.72 -13.56 -2.66
C GLY A 196 16.25 -13.63 -2.26
N TRP A 197 15.45 -14.42 -2.96
CA TRP A 197 14.04 -14.68 -2.62
C TRP A 197 13.91 -15.30 -1.24
N GLN A 198 14.66 -16.39 -0.97
CA GLN A 198 14.63 -17.04 0.34
C GLN A 198 15.13 -16.13 1.45
N ALA A 199 16.17 -15.33 1.20
CA ALA A 199 16.67 -14.35 2.16
C ALA A 199 15.61 -13.29 2.50
N ALA A 200 14.85 -12.81 1.51
CA ALA A 200 13.76 -11.86 1.73
C ALA A 200 12.65 -12.49 2.58
N LEU A 201 12.17 -13.68 2.25
CA LEU A 201 11.12 -14.37 3.03
C LEU A 201 11.57 -14.64 4.46
N THR A 202 12.82 -15.09 4.67
CA THR A 202 13.39 -15.31 6.00
C THR A 202 13.44 -14.01 6.81
N HIS A 203 13.86 -12.90 6.18
CA HIS A 203 13.84 -11.59 6.83
C HIS A 203 12.41 -11.17 7.20
N LEU A 204 11.45 -11.28 6.28
CA LEU A 204 10.06 -10.92 6.56
C LEU A 204 9.48 -11.73 7.72
N GLN A 205 9.77 -13.03 7.80
CA GLN A 205 9.36 -13.89 8.91
C GLN A 205 10.01 -13.49 10.25
N SER A 206 11.19 -12.87 10.23
CA SER A 206 11.92 -12.44 11.44
C SER A 206 11.46 -11.09 11.99
N ILE A 207 10.70 -10.30 11.23
CA ILE A 207 10.16 -9.02 11.70
C ILE A 207 9.24 -9.29 12.90
N SER A 208 9.36 -8.56 13.98
CA SER A 208 8.50 -8.66 15.17
C SER A 208 7.57 -7.45 15.29
N GLY A 209 6.48 -7.60 16.06
CA GLY A 209 5.56 -6.51 16.33
C GLY A 209 4.63 -6.15 15.15
N PRO A 210 3.90 -5.03 15.24
CA PRO A 210 2.93 -4.60 14.24
C PRO A 210 3.61 -4.11 12.96
N VAL A 211 2.96 -4.36 11.81
CA VAL A 211 3.46 -3.95 10.49
C VAL A 211 2.45 -3.06 9.79
N TYR A 212 2.94 -2.01 9.17
CA TYR A 212 2.26 -1.27 8.11
C TYR A 212 2.80 -1.73 6.75
N LEU A 213 1.89 -2.12 5.85
CA LEU A 213 2.25 -2.60 4.51
C LEU A 213 1.86 -1.55 3.47
N SER A 214 2.84 -1.00 2.77
CA SER A 214 2.63 -0.10 1.64
C SER A 214 2.90 -0.85 0.33
N ILE A 215 1.99 -0.76 -0.62
CA ILE A 215 2.11 -1.42 -1.92
C ILE A 215 1.96 -0.37 -3.00
N ASP A 216 3.09 0.02 -3.60
CA ASP A 216 3.09 0.72 -4.86
C ASP A 216 2.91 -0.30 -5.99
N LEU A 217 1.93 -0.06 -6.86
CA LEU A 217 1.61 -1.00 -7.93
C LEU A 217 2.73 -1.13 -8.98
N ASP A 218 3.64 -0.15 -9.05
CA ASP A 218 4.78 -0.22 -9.94
C ASP A 218 5.87 -1.23 -9.49
N VAL A 219 5.75 -1.81 -8.29
CA VAL A 219 6.56 -2.97 -7.88
C VAL A 219 6.39 -4.13 -8.85
N LEU A 220 5.19 -4.28 -9.41
CA LEU A 220 4.88 -5.29 -10.42
C LEU A 220 5.58 -4.97 -11.75
N ASP A 221 5.85 -6.01 -12.54
CA ASP A 221 6.42 -5.82 -13.88
C ASP A 221 5.41 -5.11 -14.79
N PRO A 222 5.84 -4.10 -15.59
CA PRO A 222 4.95 -3.40 -16.52
C PRO A 222 4.25 -4.29 -17.54
N GLY A 223 4.77 -5.49 -17.80
CA GLY A 223 4.12 -6.47 -18.65
C GLY A 223 2.77 -6.97 -18.11
N ILE A 224 2.55 -6.84 -16.79
CA ILE A 224 1.30 -7.23 -16.13
C ILE A 224 0.59 -6.05 -15.45
N MET A 225 1.32 -5.00 -15.08
CA MET A 225 0.80 -3.78 -14.44
C MET A 225 1.29 -2.53 -15.19
N PRO A 226 0.76 -2.28 -16.40
CA PRO A 226 1.17 -1.10 -17.18
C PRO A 226 0.53 0.21 -16.69
N ALA A 227 -0.54 0.15 -15.89
CA ALA A 227 -1.34 1.30 -15.49
C ALA A 227 -0.78 1.98 -14.22
N VAL A 228 0.46 2.45 -14.29
CA VAL A 228 1.16 3.20 -13.25
C VAL A 228 1.86 4.42 -13.83
N GLY A 229 2.16 5.41 -12.99
CA GLY A 229 2.77 6.66 -13.44
C GLY A 229 4.18 6.51 -13.99
N THR A 230 4.99 5.66 -13.37
CA THR A 230 6.41 5.43 -13.69
C THR A 230 6.71 3.94 -13.81
N PRO A 231 6.32 3.28 -14.92
CA PRO A 231 6.48 1.84 -15.09
C PRO A 231 7.96 1.47 -15.32
N GLU A 232 8.59 0.85 -14.33
CA GLU A 232 9.98 0.38 -14.39
C GLU A 232 10.03 -1.10 -14.78
N PRO A 233 10.81 -1.53 -15.81
CA PRO A 233 10.95 -2.92 -16.22
C PRO A 233 11.66 -3.79 -15.17
N GLY A 234 11.41 -5.10 -15.20
CA GLY A 234 12.05 -6.07 -14.31
C GLY A 234 11.43 -6.13 -12.91
N GLY A 235 10.13 -5.90 -12.83
CA GLY A 235 9.35 -5.96 -11.60
C GLY A 235 9.02 -7.37 -11.13
N LEU A 236 8.28 -7.44 -10.03
CA LEU A 236 7.82 -8.70 -9.46
C LEU A 236 6.61 -9.25 -10.23
N SER A 237 6.43 -10.56 -10.17
CA SER A 237 5.20 -11.21 -10.59
C SER A 237 4.09 -11.02 -9.55
N TYR A 238 2.83 -11.17 -9.99
CA TYR A 238 1.67 -11.16 -9.10
C TYR A 238 1.80 -12.20 -7.97
N GLY A 239 2.24 -13.43 -8.29
CA GLY A 239 2.43 -14.49 -7.30
C GLY A 239 3.51 -14.18 -6.26
N GLN A 240 4.59 -13.48 -6.64
CA GLN A 240 5.60 -13.04 -5.69
C GLN A 240 5.03 -12.01 -4.70
N VAL A 241 4.23 -11.05 -5.17
CA VAL A 241 3.56 -10.07 -4.30
C VAL A 241 2.59 -10.77 -3.35
N LEU A 242 1.78 -11.72 -3.83
CA LEU A 242 0.89 -12.52 -2.97
C LEU A 242 1.67 -13.27 -1.89
N THR A 243 2.79 -13.93 -2.24
CA THR A 243 3.62 -14.66 -1.28
C THR A 243 4.21 -13.75 -0.20
N ILE A 244 4.63 -12.53 -0.56
CA ILE A 244 5.10 -11.53 0.41
C ILE A 244 3.96 -11.15 1.36
N MET A 245 2.78 -10.82 0.83
CA MET A 245 1.61 -10.43 1.61
C MET A 245 1.17 -11.54 2.58
N GLU A 246 1.10 -12.77 2.09
CA GLU A 246 0.76 -13.94 2.90
C GLU A 246 1.79 -14.20 4.00
N THR A 247 3.08 -14.11 3.67
CA THR A 247 4.19 -14.26 4.65
C THR A 247 4.06 -13.22 5.75
N MET A 248 3.78 -11.97 5.40
CA MET A 248 3.58 -10.90 6.36
C MET A 248 2.34 -11.13 7.23
N ALA A 249 1.23 -11.59 6.67
CA ALA A 249 0.01 -11.88 7.41
C ALA A 249 0.20 -13.05 8.41
N LYS A 250 0.89 -14.11 7.99
CA LYS A 250 1.17 -15.29 8.84
C LYS A 250 2.09 -15.00 10.01
N ARG A 251 3.04 -14.05 9.84
CA ARG A 251 4.02 -13.77 10.91
C ARG A 251 3.45 -12.93 12.05
N GLY A 252 2.39 -12.12 11.84
CA GLY A 252 1.83 -11.29 12.92
C GLY A 252 0.95 -10.14 12.39
N PRO A 253 0.56 -9.19 13.26
CA PRO A 253 -0.48 -8.25 12.90
C PRO A 253 -0.02 -7.23 11.86
N ILE A 254 -0.67 -7.24 10.71
CA ILE A 254 -0.73 -6.09 9.81
C ILE A 254 -1.80 -5.16 10.38
N ILE A 255 -1.41 -3.93 10.71
CA ILE A 255 -2.27 -2.94 11.38
C ILE A 255 -2.87 -1.93 10.42
N GLY A 256 -2.34 -1.83 9.23
CA GLY A 256 -2.82 -0.99 8.15
C GLY A 256 -2.09 -1.31 6.86
N LEU A 257 -2.71 -0.99 5.75
CA LEU A 257 -2.09 -1.10 4.43
C LEU A 257 -2.61 -0.02 3.50
N ASP A 258 -1.81 0.28 2.49
CA ASP A 258 -2.24 1.06 1.33
C ASP A 258 -1.86 0.37 0.02
N LEU A 259 -2.61 0.70 -1.03
CA LEU A 259 -2.33 0.37 -2.41
C LEU A 259 -2.39 1.68 -3.21
N VAL A 260 -1.29 2.04 -3.85
CA VAL A 260 -1.08 3.35 -4.46
C VAL A 260 -0.60 3.26 -5.92
N GLU A 261 -0.57 4.40 -6.57
CA GLU A 261 -0.01 4.65 -7.91
C GLU A 261 -0.76 3.96 -9.07
N LEU A 262 -2.00 3.48 -8.88
CA LEU A 262 -2.80 3.07 -10.02
C LEU A 262 -3.20 4.30 -10.86
N ALA A 263 -2.71 4.38 -12.08
CA ALA A 263 -3.10 5.37 -13.09
C ALA A 263 -3.90 4.67 -14.20
N PRO A 264 -5.23 4.60 -14.12
CA PRO A 264 -6.06 3.82 -15.05
C PRO A 264 -5.84 4.20 -16.52
N ILE A 265 -5.65 3.20 -17.38
CA ILE A 265 -5.50 3.37 -18.81
C ILE A 265 -6.86 3.10 -19.48
N PRO A 266 -7.47 4.07 -20.19
CA PRO A 266 -8.74 3.87 -20.86
C PRO A 266 -8.74 2.64 -21.79
N GLY A 267 -9.69 1.73 -21.60
CA GLY A 267 -9.81 0.50 -22.39
C GLY A 267 -8.95 -0.67 -21.91
N GLN A 268 -8.21 -0.54 -20.81
CA GLN A 268 -7.35 -1.62 -20.24
C GLN A 268 -7.70 -1.87 -18.77
N GLN A 269 -8.80 -2.58 -18.50
CA GLN A 269 -9.30 -2.81 -17.15
C GLN A 269 -8.55 -3.90 -16.34
N GLY A 270 -7.55 -4.55 -16.92
CA GLY A 270 -6.81 -5.64 -16.26
C GLY A 270 -6.05 -5.19 -15.01
N SER A 271 -5.49 -3.96 -15.05
CA SER A 271 -4.74 -3.40 -13.93
C SER A 271 -5.63 -3.07 -12.74
N GLU A 272 -6.80 -2.47 -12.98
CA GLU A 272 -7.79 -2.15 -11.96
C GLU A 272 -8.33 -3.43 -11.29
N PHE A 273 -8.60 -4.47 -12.10
CA PHE A 273 -9.04 -5.76 -11.58
C PHE A 273 -7.96 -6.43 -10.74
N MET A 274 -6.69 -6.41 -11.20
CA MET A 274 -5.56 -6.94 -10.44
C MET A 274 -5.39 -6.21 -9.10
N ALA A 275 -5.49 -4.88 -9.10
CA ALA A 275 -5.42 -4.05 -7.90
C ALA A 275 -6.54 -4.40 -6.91
N ALA A 276 -7.77 -4.53 -7.39
CA ALA A 276 -8.91 -4.95 -6.57
C ALA A 276 -8.71 -6.34 -5.97
N ARG A 277 -8.20 -7.29 -6.78
CA ARG A 277 -7.88 -8.66 -6.33
C ARG A 277 -6.77 -8.68 -5.28
N LEU A 278 -5.72 -7.84 -5.41
CA LEU A 278 -4.67 -7.70 -4.39
C LEU A 278 -5.25 -7.27 -3.04
N ILE A 279 -6.13 -6.27 -3.01
CA ILE A 279 -6.78 -5.83 -1.77
C ILE A 279 -7.64 -6.95 -1.18
N TYR A 280 -8.39 -7.67 -2.00
CA TYR A 280 -9.22 -8.78 -1.53
C TYR A 280 -8.37 -9.89 -0.90
N LYS A 281 -7.28 -10.30 -1.57
CA LYS A 281 -6.30 -11.27 -1.04
C LYS A 281 -5.64 -10.79 0.24
N ALA A 282 -5.24 -9.50 0.32
CA ALA A 282 -4.66 -8.94 1.53
C ALA A 282 -5.61 -9.06 2.73
N LEU A 283 -6.87 -8.68 2.56
CA LEU A 283 -7.90 -8.83 3.59
C LEU A 283 -8.07 -10.31 3.98
N GLY A 284 -8.15 -11.20 2.99
CA GLY A 284 -8.24 -12.64 3.19
C GLY A 284 -7.10 -13.17 4.05
N TYR A 285 -5.85 -12.89 3.70
CA TYR A 285 -4.67 -13.33 4.44
C TYR A 285 -4.61 -12.76 5.87
N ILE A 286 -4.88 -11.46 6.04
CA ILE A 286 -4.85 -10.78 7.34
C ILE A 286 -5.89 -11.38 8.29
N TYR A 287 -7.11 -11.61 7.82
CA TYR A 287 -8.17 -12.10 8.70
C TYR A 287 -8.11 -13.61 8.93
N HIS A 288 -7.71 -14.38 7.94
CA HIS A 288 -7.48 -15.81 8.15
C HIS A 288 -6.42 -16.08 9.24
N SER A 289 -5.34 -15.29 9.26
CA SER A 289 -4.29 -15.41 10.29
C SER A 289 -4.75 -15.01 11.71
N ARG A 290 -5.79 -14.18 11.82
CA ARG A 290 -6.36 -13.77 13.12
C ARG A 290 -7.32 -14.79 13.72
N TRP A 291 -7.84 -15.71 12.89
CA TRP A 291 -8.83 -16.71 13.31
C TRP A 291 -8.21 -18.03 13.74
N LYS A 292 -6.90 -18.19 13.57
CA LYS A 292 -6.10 -19.30 14.10
C LYS A 292 -5.41 -18.91 15.40
#